data_7fcfcd092737422d1d1dc3fbf5cb9f4d
#
_entry.id   7fcfcd092737422d1d1dc3fbf5cb9f4d
#
_cell.length_a   1.000
_cell.length_b   1.000
_cell.length_c   1.000
_cell.angle_alpha   90.00
_cell.angle_beta   90.00
_cell.angle_gamma   90.00
#
_symmetry.space_group_name_H-M   'P 1'
#
loop_
_entity.id
_entity.type
_entity.pdbx_description
1 polymer ?
#
loop_
_entity_poly.entity_id
_entity_poly.type
_entity_poly.pdbx_seq_one_letter_code
_entity_poly.pdbx_strand_id
1 'polypeptide(L)'
;TRIEGDAAFARWKAIAVLPTRFGEAVKSVRLFVPYGHLTAAQLRRVAQLAEWAGSLFVRLMATQDVLIPFVPEPLLPGFYMRLQEELGDVDLTFRSFKGHIVTCVGATVCKIGMADAPALADKLAEKLDLFLPADTAQKLALLRLVADEVRISGCPNACSGHPAVRVGIGCLNQNVAGEVRPFGRLLYGAGVTDGVPHLSTEGEGGKLMPVDALVDATVERLKVLAEL
;
A
#
# COMPACT_ATOMS: atom_id res chain seq x y z
N THR A 1 -21.16 8.14 20.14
CA THR A 1 -21.53 8.55 18.77
C THR A 1 -21.92 7.30 17.96
N ARG A 2 -22.94 7.39 17.09
CA ARG A 2 -23.49 6.27 16.29
C ARG A 2 -22.44 5.52 15.43
N ILE A 3 -21.26 6.12 15.26
CA ILE A 3 -20.17 5.60 14.41
C ILE A 3 -19.21 4.63 15.16
N GLU A 4 -19.17 4.66 16.47
CA GLU A 4 -18.25 3.81 17.26
C GLU A 4 -18.57 2.30 17.17
N GLY A 5 -19.81 1.95 16.77
CA GLY A 5 -20.24 0.58 16.48
C GLY A 5 -20.13 0.19 15.00
N ASP A 6 -19.63 1.07 14.12
CA ASP A 6 -19.52 0.82 12.69
C ASP A 6 -18.28 -0.05 12.39
N ALA A 7 -18.50 -1.19 11.71
CA ALA A 7 -17.43 -2.10 11.32
C ALA A 7 -16.40 -1.46 10.36
N ALA A 8 -16.83 -0.53 9.49
CA ALA A 8 -15.94 0.18 8.59
C ALA A 8 -15.04 1.16 9.35
N PHE A 9 -15.59 1.86 10.35
CA PHE A 9 -14.81 2.71 11.24
C PHE A 9 -13.80 1.90 12.07
N ALA A 10 -14.23 0.76 12.64
CA ALA A 10 -13.36 -0.11 13.42
C ALA A 10 -12.19 -0.64 12.57
N ARG A 11 -12.46 -1.09 11.34
CA ARG A 11 -11.44 -1.51 10.38
C ARG A 11 -10.48 -0.37 10.06
N TRP A 12 -11.01 0.81 9.68
CA TRP A 12 -10.18 1.99 9.39
C TRP A 12 -9.31 2.36 10.60
N LYS A 13 -9.88 2.42 11.80
CA LYS A 13 -9.10 2.70 13.02
C LYS A 13 -7.97 1.70 13.20
N ALA A 14 -8.20 0.42 12.91
CA ALA A 14 -7.20 -0.63 13.09
C ALA A 14 -6.01 -0.53 12.12
N ILE A 15 -6.19 -0.01 10.89
CA ILE A 15 -5.13 0.06 9.87
C ILE A 15 -4.54 1.47 9.70
N ALA A 16 -5.33 2.51 9.91
CA ALA A 16 -4.96 3.90 9.62
C ALA A 16 -4.48 4.68 10.86
N VAL A 17 -4.91 4.28 12.06
CA VAL A 17 -4.58 5.01 13.29
C VAL A 17 -3.35 4.39 13.94
N LEU A 18 -2.27 5.14 13.96
CA LEU A 18 -0.97 4.71 14.47
C LEU A 18 -0.71 5.31 15.86
N PRO A 19 -0.06 4.54 16.75
CA PRO A 19 0.36 5.03 18.06
C PRO A 19 1.41 6.13 17.90
N THR A 20 1.53 6.98 18.90
CA THR A 20 2.60 7.97 18.99
C THR A 20 3.41 7.79 20.27
N ARG A 21 4.65 8.29 20.27
CA ARG A 21 5.47 8.32 21.50
C ARG A 21 4.96 9.32 22.57
N PHE A 22 3.93 10.10 22.23
CA PHE A 22 3.37 11.14 23.11
C PHE A 22 2.16 10.64 23.94
N GLY A 23 1.98 9.34 24.03
CA GLY A 23 0.94 8.69 24.83
C GLY A 23 -0.35 8.39 24.04
N GLU A 24 -1.31 7.84 24.76
CA GLU A 24 -2.56 7.33 24.17
C GLU A 24 -3.54 8.44 23.75
N ALA A 25 -3.43 9.63 24.33
CA ALA A 25 -4.34 10.74 24.05
C ALA A 25 -4.20 11.31 22.63
N VAL A 26 -3.08 11.03 21.96
CA VAL A 26 -2.72 11.59 20.65
C VAL A 26 -2.30 10.47 19.70
N LYS A 27 -2.85 10.48 18.51
CA LYS A 27 -2.61 9.48 17.47
C LYS A 27 -2.04 10.14 16.21
N SER A 28 -1.47 9.34 15.33
CA SER A 28 -1.19 9.73 13.94
C SER A 28 -2.17 9.02 13.02
N VAL A 29 -2.73 9.73 12.07
CA VAL A 29 -3.67 9.14 11.09
C VAL A 29 -3.02 9.06 9.72
N ARG A 30 -2.95 7.86 9.18
CA ARG A 30 -2.48 7.59 7.81
C ARG A 30 -3.65 7.69 6.85
N LEU A 31 -3.48 8.50 5.82
CA LEU A 31 -4.36 8.54 4.66
C LEU A 31 -3.71 7.72 3.56
N PHE A 32 -4.38 6.67 3.12
CA PHE A 32 -3.91 5.79 2.05
C PHE A 32 -4.15 6.46 0.70
N VAL A 33 -3.09 6.93 0.05
CA VAL A 33 -3.21 7.71 -1.18
C VAL A 33 -3.02 6.82 -2.41
N PRO A 34 -4.06 6.63 -3.24
CA PRO A 34 -3.95 5.77 -4.41
C PRO A 34 -2.80 6.20 -5.33
N TYR A 35 -1.80 5.31 -5.52
CA TYR A 35 -0.56 5.55 -6.28
C TYR A 35 0.21 6.83 -5.88
N GLY A 36 -0.01 7.35 -4.67
CA GLY A 36 0.56 8.63 -4.25
C GLY A 36 -0.01 9.85 -4.97
N HIS A 37 -1.16 9.74 -5.64
CA HIS A 37 -1.74 10.79 -6.47
C HIS A 37 -2.91 11.48 -5.79
N LEU A 38 -2.78 12.78 -5.56
CA LEU A 38 -3.86 13.67 -5.15
C LEU A 38 -3.91 14.87 -6.11
N THR A 39 -5.09 15.27 -6.47
CA THR A 39 -5.29 16.57 -7.14
C THR A 39 -5.00 17.72 -6.19
N ALA A 40 -4.71 18.90 -6.71
CA ALA A 40 -4.51 20.09 -5.89
C ALA A 40 -5.72 20.41 -4.99
N ALA A 41 -6.95 20.12 -5.47
CA ALA A 41 -8.17 20.30 -4.69
C ALA A 41 -8.25 19.30 -3.53
N GLN A 42 -7.92 18.03 -3.76
CA GLN A 42 -7.88 16.99 -2.73
C GLN A 42 -6.80 17.29 -1.68
N LEU A 43 -5.60 17.72 -2.12
CA LEU A 43 -4.53 18.08 -1.20
C LEU A 43 -4.90 19.27 -0.30
N ARG A 44 -5.61 20.28 -0.83
CA ARG A 44 -6.14 21.40 0.00
C ARG A 44 -7.14 20.90 1.03
N ARG A 45 -8.04 19.97 0.67
CA ARG A 45 -8.99 19.37 1.64
C ARG A 45 -8.27 18.55 2.71
N VAL A 46 -7.19 17.83 2.34
CA VAL A 46 -6.32 17.14 3.32
C VAL A 46 -5.69 18.14 4.29
N ALA A 47 -5.20 19.28 3.79
CA ALA A 47 -4.64 20.34 4.65
C ALA A 47 -5.70 20.91 5.61
N GLN A 48 -6.91 21.21 5.13
CA GLN A 48 -8.03 21.69 5.96
C GLN A 48 -8.45 20.67 7.01
N LEU A 49 -8.46 19.37 6.68
CA LEU A 49 -8.73 18.29 7.62
C LEU A 49 -7.65 18.21 8.71
N ALA A 50 -6.37 18.36 8.32
CA ALA A 50 -5.27 18.39 9.27
C ALA A 50 -5.37 19.59 10.23
N GLU A 51 -5.61 20.78 9.72
CA GLU A 51 -5.83 22.00 10.52
C GLU A 51 -6.99 21.85 11.48
N TRP A 52 -8.14 21.33 11.01
CA TRP A 52 -9.30 21.06 11.85
C TRP A 52 -8.98 20.08 12.99
N ALA A 53 -8.14 19.07 12.73
CA ALA A 53 -7.70 18.12 13.75
C ALA A 53 -6.61 18.69 14.70
N GLY A 54 -6.17 19.94 14.49
CA GLY A 54 -5.14 20.59 15.29
C GLY A 54 -3.70 20.25 14.86
N SER A 55 -3.52 19.60 13.72
CA SER A 55 -2.20 19.30 13.16
C SER A 55 -1.71 20.47 12.29
N LEU A 56 -0.49 20.94 12.56
CA LEU A 56 0.11 22.08 11.84
C LEU A 56 0.85 21.67 10.56
N PHE A 57 1.00 20.39 10.32
CA PHE A 57 1.71 19.84 9.15
C PHE A 57 1.27 18.41 8.85
N VAL A 58 1.57 17.97 7.65
CA VAL A 58 1.44 16.56 7.23
C VAL A 58 2.82 16.00 6.91
N ARG A 59 2.96 14.67 6.90
CA ARG A 59 4.18 13.99 6.46
C ARG A 59 3.88 13.13 5.24
N LEU A 60 4.73 13.22 4.24
CA LEU A 60 4.72 12.30 3.11
C LEU A 60 5.49 11.03 3.51
N MET A 61 4.91 9.88 3.27
CA MET A 61 5.47 8.59 3.65
C MET A 61 6.16 7.90 2.46
N ALA A 62 7.12 7.04 2.75
CA ALA A 62 7.76 6.19 1.73
C ALA A 62 6.81 5.17 1.10
N THR A 63 5.65 4.93 1.72
CA THR A 63 4.53 4.13 1.21
C THR A 63 3.61 4.92 0.27
N GLN A 64 4.01 6.13 -0.15
CA GLN A 64 3.24 7.04 -1.02
C GLN A 64 1.98 7.62 -0.36
N ASP A 65 1.86 7.50 0.96
CA ASP A 65 0.71 7.97 1.76
C ASP A 65 0.99 9.32 2.42
N VAL A 66 -0.06 9.88 3.01
CA VAL A 66 0.02 11.09 3.84
C VAL A 66 -0.27 10.73 5.29
N LEU A 67 0.57 11.16 6.21
CA LEU A 67 0.37 11.02 7.64
C LEU A 67 0.00 12.37 8.24
N ILE A 68 -1.12 12.42 8.96
CA ILE A 68 -1.55 13.56 9.78
C ILE A 68 -1.19 13.23 11.23
N PRO A 69 -0.14 13.87 11.81
CA PRO A 69 0.25 13.61 13.20
C PRO A 69 -0.62 14.39 14.20
N PHE A 70 -0.51 14.01 15.46
CA PHE A 70 -1.06 14.73 16.61
C PHE A 70 -2.59 14.89 16.64
N VAL A 71 -3.33 13.97 16.02
CA VAL A 71 -4.80 13.94 16.09
C VAL A 71 -5.23 13.47 17.49
N PRO A 72 -5.99 14.27 18.26
CA PRO A 72 -6.54 13.83 19.54
C PRO A 72 -7.44 12.61 19.37
N GLU A 73 -7.27 11.58 20.21
CA GLU A 73 -8.06 10.34 20.09
C GLU A 73 -9.58 10.57 20.11
N PRO A 74 -10.14 11.46 20.96
CA PRO A 74 -11.58 11.74 20.95
C PRO A 74 -12.11 12.34 19.65
N LEU A 75 -11.25 12.91 18.80
CA LEU A 75 -11.65 13.45 17.49
C LEU A 75 -11.73 12.39 16.38
N LEU A 76 -11.20 11.17 16.59
CA LEU A 76 -11.14 10.14 15.54
C LEU A 76 -12.48 9.82 14.89
N PRO A 77 -13.63 9.71 15.60
CA PRO A 77 -14.92 9.50 14.96
C PRO A 77 -15.31 10.66 14.03
N GLY A 78 -15.16 11.91 14.50
CA GLY A 78 -15.42 13.10 13.69
C GLY A 78 -14.43 13.24 12.50
N PHE A 79 -13.18 12.86 12.70
CA PHE A 79 -12.16 12.83 11.64
C PHE A 79 -12.56 11.86 10.52
N TYR A 80 -12.97 10.65 10.88
CA TYR A 80 -13.41 9.64 9.90
C TYR A 80 -14.66 10.12 9.13
N MET A 81 -15.63 10.72 9.79
CA MET A 81 -16.82 11.28 9.12
C MET A 81 -16.44 12.36 8.11
N ARG A 82 -15.63 13.34 8.52
CA ARG A 82 -15.15 14.40 7.62
C ARG A 82 -14.35 13.86 6.46
N LEU A 83 -13.49 12.86 6.71
CA LEU A 83 -12.73 12.19 5.65
C LEU A 83 -13.66 11.59 4.60
N GLN A 84 -14.77 10.97 5.01
CA GLN A 84 -15.76 10.41 4.10
C GLN A 84 -16.57 11.48 3.36
N GLU A 85 -16.96 12.55 4.03
CA GLU A 85 -17.78 13.63 3.47
C GLU A 85 -16.97 14.52 2.50
N GLU A 86 -15.76 14.91 2.91
CA GLU A 86 -14.95 15.90 2.19
C GLU A 86 -14.02 15.27 1.13
N LEU A 87 -13.63 14.00 1.30
CA LEU A 87 -12.66 13.29 0.48
C LEU A 87 -13.16 11.91 0.02
N GLY A 88 -14.47 11.65 0.07
CA GLY A 88 -15.06 10.37 -0.34
C GLY A 88 -14.95 10.06 -1.84
N ASP A 89 -14.56 11.05 -2.65
CA ASP A 89 -14.24 10.92 -4.08
C ASP A 89 -12.91 10.19 -4.35
N VAL A 90 -12.08 10.00 -3.33
CA VAL A 90 -10.86 9.22 -3.37
C VAL A 90 -10.81 8.23 -2.21
N ASP A 91 -10.31 7.01 -2.45
CA ASP A 91 -10.22 6.02 -1.37
C ASP A 91 -8.99 6.27 -0.48
N LEU A 92 -9.14 7.12 0.52
CA LEU A 92 -8.11 7.38 1.54
C LEU A 92 -8.21 6.47 2.77
N THR A 93 -9.14 5.51 2.75
CA THR A 93 -9.46 4.63 3.89
C THR A 93 -9.13 3.16 3.63
N PHE A 94 -8.54 2.86 2.48
CA PHE A 94 -8.17 1.50 2.06
C PHE A 94 -9.38 0.54 2.06
N ARG A 95 -10.39 0.89 1.26
CA ARG A 95 -11.58 0.05 1.07
C ARG A 95 -11.34 -1.12 0.11
N SER A 96 -10.45 -0.92 -0.86
CA SER A 96 -10.01 -1.86 -1.88
C SER A 96 -8.50 -1.86 -1.97
N PHE A 97 -7.89 -2.91 -2.49
CA PHE A 97 -6.44 -2.93 -2.76
C PHE A 97 -6.05 -2.07 -3.97
N LYS A 98 -7.00 -1.72 -4.84
CA LYS A 98 -6.75 -0.92 -6.03
C LYS A 98 -6.19 0.45 -5.68
N GLY A 99 -5.03 0.76 -6.25
CA GLY A 99 -4.32 2.01 -5.99
C GLY A 99 -3.46 2.02 -4.71
N HIS A 100 -3.58 1.03 -3.82
CA HIS A 100 -2.90 1.02 -2.53
C HIS A 100 -1.68 0.10 -2.44
N ILE A 101 -1.33 -0.56 -3.52
CA ILE A 101 -0.07 -1.27 -3.65
C ILE A 101 1.00 -0.27 -4.11
N VAL A 102 2.09 -0.15 -3.35
CA VAL A 102 3.16 0.82 -3.68
C VAL A 102 3.84 0.45 -4.98
N THR A 103 3.82 1.37 -5.95
CA THR A 103 4.44 1.18 -7.27
C THR A 103 5.34 2.35 -7.64
N CYS A 104 6.27 2.13 -8.57
CA CYS A 104 6.84 3.25 -9.33
C CYS A 104 5.84 3.67 -10.43
N VAL A 105 6.11 4.80 -11.11
CA VAL A 105 5.24 5.34 -12.18
C VAL A 105 5.13 4.44 -13.43
N GLY A 106 5.99 3.43 -13.57
CA GLY A 106 5.94 2.46 -14.67
C GLY A 106 6.27 3.02 -16.05
N ALA A 107 6.16 2.15 -17.06
CA ALA A 107 6.54 2.44 -18.44
C ALA A 107 5.63 3.48 -19.14
N THR A 108 4.44 3.73 -18.62
CA THR A 108 3.52 4.75 -19.18
C THR A 108 4.03 6.19 -18.99
N VAL A 109 4.86 6.42 -17.99
CA VAL A 109 5.44 7.74 -17.65
C VAL A 109 6.97 7.74 -17.72
N CYS A 110 7.60 6.67 -17.24
CA CYS A 110 9.05 6.57 -17.14
C CYS A 110 9.67 6.09 -18.47
N LYS A 111 10.57 6.90 -19.06
CA LYS A 111 11.25 6.58 -20.33
C LYS A 111 12.13 5.33 -20.28
N ILE A 112 12.59 4.94 -19.09
CA ILE A 112 13.40 3.73 -18.86
C ILE A 112 12.59 2.59 -18.25
N GLY A 113 11.27 2.80 -18.04
CA GLY A 113 10.37 1.77 -17.55
C GLY A 113 10.24 0.63 -18.56
N MET A 114 10.20 -0.60 -18.07
CA MET A 114 10.06 -1.82 -18.88
C MET A 114 8.66 -2.41 -18.79
N ALA A 115 7.96 -2.18 -17.69
CA ALA A 115 6.58 -2.62 -17.49
C ALA A 115 5.74 -1.51 -16.87
N ASP A 116 4.44 -1.54 -17.12
CA ASP A 116 3.45 -0.71 -16.45
C ASP A 116 3.21 -1.25 -15.04
N ALA A 117 3.93 -0.70 -14.06
CA ALA A 117 3.84 -1.14 -12.67
C ALA A 117 2.47 -0.85 -12.03
N PRO A 118 1.82 0.31 -12.26
CA PRO A 118 0.44 0.54 -11.81
C PRO A 118 -0.57 -0.46 -12.38
N ALA A 119 -0.50 -0.77 -13.68
CA ALA A 119 -1.41 -1.75 -14.28
C ALA A 119 -1.19 -3.17 -13.72
N LEU A 120 0.06 -3.52 -13.38
CA LEU A 120 0.35 -4.79 -12.70
C LEU A 120 -0.21 -4.81 -11.28
N ALA A 121 -0.10 -3.69 -10.56
CA ALA A 121 -0.70 -3.54 -9.23
C ALA A 121 -2.23 -3.63 -9.29
N ASP A 122 -2.88 -3.06 -10.30
CA ASP A 122 -4.33 -3.19 -10.49
C ASP A 122 -4.77 -4.64 -10.69
N LYS A 123 -4.06 -5.40 -11.53
CA LYS A 123 -4.32 -6.84 -11.72
C LYS A 123 -4.16 -7.63 -10.42
N LEU A 124 -3.14 -7.33 -9.62
CA LEU A 124 -2.94 -7.95 -8.31
C LEU A 124 -4.07 -7.56 -7.34
N ALA A 125 -4.43 -6.29 -7.30
CA ALA A 125 -5.49 -5.76 -6.45
C ALA A 125 -6.85 -6.41 -6.76
N GLU A 126 -7.21 -6.54 -8.04
CA GLU A 126 -8.45 -7.20 -8.48
C GLU A 126 -8.53 -8.64 -7.95
N LYS A 127 -7.44 -9.42 -8.03
CA LYS A 127 -7.41 -10.77 -7.48
C LYS A 127 -7.49 -10.79 -5.95
N LEU A 128 -6.82 -9.86 -5.28
CA LEU A 128 -6.86 -9.75 -3.82
C LEU A 128 -8.24 -9.32 -3.32
N ASP A 129 -8.91 -8.41 -4.00
CA ASP A 129 -10.26 -7.96 -3.64
C ASP A 129 -11.30 -9.09 -3.76
N LEU A 130 -11.15 -9.99 -4.74
CA LEU A 130 -11.98 -11.20 -4.87
C LEU A 130 -11.71 -12.23 -3.75
N PHE A 131 -10.52 -12.22 -3.20
CA PHE A 131 -10.07 -13.18 -2.19
C PHE A 131 -10.12 -12.62 -0.76
N LEU A 132 -10.70 -11.45 -0.52
CA LEU A 132 -10.77 -10.89 0.83
C LEU A 132 -11.40 -11.91 1.81
N PRO A 133 -10.66 -12.37 2.84
CA PRO A 133 -11.18 -13.32 3.80
C PRO A 133 -12.38 -12.75 4.56
N ALA A 134 -13.32 -13.61 4.92
CA ALA A 134 -14.47 -13.23 5.75
C ALA A 134 -14.04 -12.90 7.19
N ASP A 135 -12.99 -13.57 7.68
CA ASP A 135 -12.44 -13.33 9.02
C ASP A 135 -11.81 -11.95 9.14
N THR A 136 -12.21 -11.20 10.17
CA THR A 136 -11.77 -9.82 10.35
C THR A 136 -10.28 -9.72 10.69
N ALA A 137 -9.73 -10.64 11.46
CA ALA A 137 -8.31 -10.62 11.86
C ALA A 137 -7.42 -10.92 10.66
N GLN A 138 -7.74 -11.94 9.88
CA GLN A 138 -7.02 -12.28 8.65
C GLN A 138 -7.13 -11.16 7.61
N LYS A 139 -8.30 -10.56 7.45
CA LYS A 139 -8.49 -9.41 6.57
C LYS A 139 -7.60 -8.24 6.97
N LEU A 140 -7.54 -7.89 8.25
CA LEU A 140 -6.67 -6.83 8.75
C LEU A 140 -5.19 -7.17 8.56
N ALA A 141 -4.78 -8.42 8.76
CA ALA A 141 -3.41 -8.87 8.53
C ALA A 141 -3.02 -8.70 7.05
N LEU A 142 -3.89 -9.12 6.13
CA LEU A 142 -3.66 -8.96 4.69
C LEU A 142 -3.61 -7.49 4.26
N LEU A 143 -4.53 -6.64 4.75
CA LEU A 143 -4.53 -5.21 4.46
C LEU A 143 -3.23 -4.54 4.91
N ARG A 144 -2.76 -4.83 6.13
CA ARG A 144 -1.48 -4.31 6.65
C ARG A 144 -0.29 -4.81 5.84
N LEU A 145 -0.25 -6.11 5.55
CA LEU A 145 0.82 -6.70 4.76
C LEU A 145 0.94 -6.03 3.39
N VAL A 146 -0.18 -5.82 2.70
CA VAL A 146 -0.19 -5.18 1.38
C VAL A 146 0.21 -3.71 1.47
N ALA A 147 -0.33 -2.96 2.43
CA ALA A 147 -0.06 -1.53 2.59
C ALA A 147 1.42 -1.23 2.90
N ASP A 148 2.08 -2.10 3.67
CA ASP A 148 3.41 -1.82 4.19
C ASP A 148 4.52 -2.60 3.45
N GLU A 149 4.22 -3.81 2.98
CA GLU A 149 5.20 -4.82 2.64
C GLU A 149 5.10 -5.36 1.20
N VAL A 150 4.24 -4.76 0.35
CA VAL A 150 4.16 -5.12 -1.07
C VAL A 150 4.58 -3.93 -1.92
N ARG A 151 5.58 -4.13 -2.80
CA ARG A 151 6.07 -3.06 -3.70
C ARG A 151 6.40 -3.59 -5.09
N ILE A 152 6.04 -2.80 -6.11
CA ILE A 152 6.24 -3.16 -7.52
C ILE A 152 7.06 -2.09 -8.23
N SER A 153 8.16 -2.51 -8.86
CA SER A 153 8.96 -1.66 -9.74
C SER A 153 8.87 -2.12 -11.19
N GLY A 154 8.58 -1.21 -12.10
CA GLY A 154 8.48 -1.47 -13.54
C GLY A 154 9.82 -1.71 -14.25
N CYS A 155 10.94 -1.70 -13.55
CA CYS A 155 12.27 -2.02 -14.06
C CYS A 155 13.25 -2.35 -12.92
N PRO A 156 14.48 -2.83 -13.21
CA PRO A 156 15.49 -3.17 -12.19
C PRO A 156 15.97 -2.03 -11.31
N ASN A 157 15.71 -0.75 -11.66
CA ASN A 157 16.16 0.41 -10.87
C ASN A 157 15.50 0.50 -9.48
N ALA A 158 14.50 -0.34 -9.18
CA ALA A 158 13.93 -0.49 -7.85
C ALA A 158 13.37 0.80 -7.21
N CYS A 159 12.82 1.72 -7.99
CA CYS A 159 12.34 3.02 -7.50
C CYS A 159 11.24 2.93 -6.45
N SER A 160 10.46 1.85 -6.40
CA SER A 160 9.50 1.58 -5.33
C SER A 160 10.16 0.99 -4.07
N GLY A 161 11.43 0.58 -4.14
CA GLY A 161 12.13 -0.12 -3.06
C GLY A 161 11.73 -1.60 -2.92
N HIS A 162 11.32 -2.27 -4.01
CA HIS A 162 10.87 -3.65 -3.98
C HIS A 162 11.86 -4.67 -3.39
N PRO A 163 13.20 -4.49 -3.40
CA PRO A 163 14.11 -5.42 -2.73
C PRO A 163 14.12 -5.29 -1.19
N ALA A 164 13.54 -4.23 -0.64
CA ALA A 164 13.60 -3.90 0.78
C ALA A 164 12.30 -4.21 1.54
N VAL A 165 11.42 -5.02 0.96
CA VAL A 165 10.12 -5.38 1.55
C VAL A 165 9.89 -6.89 1.54
N ARG A 166 8.92 -7.35 2.32
CA ARG A 166 8.62 -8.80 2.47
C ARG A 166 8.13 -9.43 1.17
N VAL A 167 7.48 -8.66 0.28
CA VAL A 167 7.02 -9.11 -1.04
C VAL A 167 7.29 -8.03 -2.07
N GLY A 168 8.29 -8.22 -2.89
CA GLY A 168 8.73 -7.27 -3.91
C GLY A 168 8.61 -7.83 -5.32
N ILE A 169 8.19 -7.00 -6.27
CA ILE A 169 8.15 -7.35 -7.69
C ILE A 169 9.06 -6.41 -8.46
N GLY A 170 10.07 -6.99 -9.10
CA GLY A 170 10.96 -6.27 -10.02
C GLY A 170 10.72 -6.71 -11.47
N CYS A 171 10.26 -5.80 -12.33
CA CYS A 171 10.01 -6.09 -13.73
C CYS A 171 11.25 -5.88 -14.60
N LEU A 172 11.28 -6.61 -15.72
CA LEU A 172 12.28 -6.47 -16.78
C LEU A 172 11.70 -6.98 -18.11
N ASN A 173 12.35 -6.65 -19.19
CA ASN A 173 11.98 -7.14 -20.51
C ASN A 173 12.78 -8.40 -20.87
N GLN A 174 12.12 -9.35 -21.55
CA GLN A 174 12.72 -10.53 -22.14
C GLN A 174 12.41 -10.60 -23.64
N ASN A 175 13.38 -11.05 -24.42
CA ASN A 175 13.14 -11.39 -25.82
C ASN A 175 12.64 -12.84 -25.88
N VAL A 176 11.41 -13.03 -26.31
CA VAL A 176 10.77 -14.33 -26.48
C VAL A 176 10.40 -14.49 -27.94
N ALA A 177 11.13 -15.35 -28.67
CA ALA A 177 10.90 -15.62 -30.08
C ALA A 177 10.94 -14.35 -30.98
N GLY A 178 11.83 -13.40 -30.68
CA GLY A 178 11.99 -12.15 -31.42
C GLY A 178 11.11 -10.99 -30.92
N GLU A 179 10.19 -11.24 -30.01
CA GLU A 179 9.34 -10.20 -29.38
C GLU A 179 9.83 -9.83 -27.99
N VAL A 180 9.89 -8.54 -27.72
CA VAL A 180 10.19 -8.02 -26.38
C VAL A 180 8.91 -8.02 -25.55
N ARG A 181 8.91 -8.80 -24.46
CA ARG A 181 7.76 -8.94 -23.56
C ARG A 181 8.15 -8.61 -22.12
N PRO A 182 7.23 -8.03 -21.32
CA PRO A 182 7.46 -7.77 -19.90
C PRO A 182 7.40 -9.08 -19.10
N PHE A 183 8.42 -9.28 -18.29
CA PHE A 183 8.56 -10.32 -17.29
C PHE A 183 8.82 -9.69 -15.94
N GLY A 184 8.81 -10.48 -14.88
CA GLY A 184 9.18 -10.03 -13.56
C GLY A 184 9.69 -11.15 -12.67
N ARG A 185 10.30 -10.74 -11.56
CA ARG A 185 10.73 -11.61 -10.50
C ARG A 185 9.95 -11.26 -9.24
N LEU A 186 9.48 -12.29 -8.55
CA LEU A 186 8.94 -12.18 -7.21
C LEU A 186 10.08 -12.36 -6.22
N LEU A 187 10.36 -11.33 -5.44
CA LEU A 187 11.37 -11.33 -4.38
C LEU A 187 10.64 -11.36 -3.04
N TYR A 188 11.18 -12.07 -2.06
CA TYR A 188 10.60 -12.09 -0.73
C TYR A 188 11.65 -12.35 0.36
N GLY A 189 11.27 -12.07 1.61
CA GLY A 189 12.09 -12.33 2.78
C GLY A 189 12.97 -11.17 3.24
N ALA A 190 12.79 -9.94 2.69
CA ALA A 190 13.44 -8.77 3.29
C ALA A 190 12.90 -8.53 4.71
N GLY A 191 13.72 -8.02 5.59
CA GLY A 191 13.35 -7.79 6.98
C GLY A 191 14.52 -7.40 7.86
N VAL A 192 14.35 -7.62 9.15
CA VAL A 192 15.38 -7.42 10.16
C VAL A 192 15.53 -8.71 10.95
N THR A 193 16.73 -9.27 10.96
CA THR A 193 17.09 -10.47 11.77
C THR A 193 18.20 -10.08 12.74
N ASP A 194 17.98 -10.31 14.03
CA ASP A 194 18.90 -9.94 15.12
C ASP A 194 19.34 -8.47 15.09
N GLY A 195 18.41 -7.56 14.72
CA GLY A 195 18.68 -6.13 14.60
C GLY A 195 19.39 -5.71 13.32
N VAL A 196 19.72 -6.64 12.42
CA VAL A 196 20.41 -6.39 11.16
C VAL A 196 19.41 -6.39 10.01
N PRO A 197 19.23 -5.27 9.26
CA PRO A 197 18.39 -5.25 8.10
C PRO A 197 19.01 -6.06 6.94
N HIS A 198 18.18 -6.78 6.20
CA HIS A 198 18.57 -7.49 4.99
C HIS A 198 17.56 -7.27 3.87
N LEU A 199 18.06 -7.27 2.65
CA LEU A 199 17.23 -7.19 1.45
C LEU A 199 16.63 -8.57 1.13
N SER A 200 15.54 -8.57 0.35
CA SER A 200 15.00 -9.80 -0.21
C SER A 200 16.03 -10.45 -1.12
N THR A 201 16.30 -11.71 -0.89
CA THR A 201 17.12 -12.53 -1.77
C THR A 201 16.25 -13.13 -2.87
N GLU A 202 16.87 -13.51 -3.98
CA GLU A 202 16.24 -14.36 -5.00
C GLU A 202 16.06 -15.78 -4.39
N GLY A 203 15.09 -15.93 -3.48
CA GLY A 203 14.73 -17.24 -2.93
C GLY A 203 14.13 -18.15 -4.01
N GLU A 204 13.37 -19.16 -3.61
CA GLU A 204 12.65 -20.05 -4.56
C GLU A 204 11.75 -19.27 -5.55
N GLY A 205 11.41 -17.98 -5.24
CA GLY A 205 10.67 -17.06 -6.08
C GLY A 205 11.49 -16.22 -7.07
N GLY A 206 12.83 -16.29 -7.07
CA GLY A 206 13.68 -15.50 -7.98
C GLY A 206 13.59 -15.90 -9.46
N LYS A 207 12.73 -16.86 -9.80
CA LYS A 207 12.46 -17.29 -11.16
C LYS A 207 11.79 -16.17 -11.95
N LEU A 208 12.31 -15.93 -13.15
CA LEU A 208 11.73 -14.99 -14.08
C LEU A 208 10.41 -15.56 -14.66
N MET A 209 9.34 -14.79 -14.55
CA MET A 209 7.99 -15.21 -14.95
C MET A 209 7.34 -14.16 -15.84
N PRO A 210 6.47 -14.58 -16.79
CA PRO A 210 5.55 -13.64 -17.43
C PRO A 210 4.69 -12.90 -16.38
N VAL A 211 4.31 -11.66 -16.69
CA VAL A 211 3.60 -10.79 -15.74
C VAL A 211 2.31 -11.42 -15.15
N ASP A 212 1.54 -12.16 -15.97
CA ASP A 212 0.29 -12.77 -15.48
C ASP A 212 0.55 -13.92 -14.48
N ALA A 213 1.54 -14.77 -14.75
CA ALA A 213 1.97 -15.82 -13.81
C ALA A 213 2.56 -15.24 -12.52
N LEU A 214 3.18 -14.07 -12.60
CA LEU A 214 3.73 -13.35 -11.46
C LEU A 214 2.64 -12.88 -10.49
N VAL A 215 1.50 -12.44 -11.01
CA VAL A 215 0.34 -12.05 -10.18
C VAL A 215 -0.16 -13.25 -9.38
N ASP A 216 -0.33 -14.41 -10.01
CA ASP A 216 -0.80 -15.63 -9.32
C ASP A 216 0.18 -16.07 -8.23
N ALA A 217 1.47 -16.12 -8.55
CA ALA A 217 2.52 -16.46 -7.58
C ALA A 217 2.55 -15.47 -6.40
N THR A 218 2.30 -14.18 -6.65
CA THR A 218 2.24 -13.16 -5.60
C THR A 218 1.05 -13.36 -4.68
N VAL A 219 -0.14 -13.65 -5.22
CA VAL A 219 -1.35 -13.95 -4.42
C VAL A 219 -1.11 -15.15 -3.52
N GLU A 220 -0.57 -16.25 -4.05
CA GLU A 220 -0.27 -17.44 -3.24
C GLU A 220 0.75 -17.14 -2.14
N ARG A 221 1.76 -16.33 -2.43
CA ARG A 221 2.73 -15.92 -1.39
C ARG A 221 2.09 -15.06 -0.30
N LEU A 222 1.20 -14.13 -0.66
CA LEU A 222 0.49 -13.28 0.30
C LEU A 222 -0.45 -14.10 1.20
N LYS A 223 -1.12 -15.13 0.65
CA LYS A 223 -1.90 -16.08 1.45
C LYS A 223 -1.05 -16.73 2.52
N VAL A 224 0.10 -17.30 2.16
CA VAL A 224 1.01 -17.94 3.12
C VAL A 224 1.46 -16.96 4.21
N LEU A 225 1.78 -15.71 3.83
CA LEU A 225 2.25 -14.69 4.79
C LEU A 225 1.14 -14.14 5.70
N ALA A 226 -0.11 -14.17 5.25
CA ALA A 226 -1.28 -13.76 6.02
C ALA A 226 -1.95 -14.94 6.76
N GLU A 227 -1.37 -16.15 6.69
CA GLU A 227 -1.90 -17.39 7.29
C GLU A 227 -3.32 -17.73 6.80
N LEU A 228 -3.53 -17.62 5.47
CA LEU A 228 -4.81 -17.82 4.78
C LEU A 228 -4.85 -19.14 4.00
#